data_1ffb5562a30ab4ca6f498cd33c3f7d4f
#
_entry.id   1ffb5562a30ab4ca6f498cd33c3f7d4f
#
_cell.length_a   1.000
_cell.length_b   1.000
_cell.length_c   1.000
_cell.angle_alpha   90.00
_cell.angle_beta   90.00
_cell.angle_gamma   90.00
#
_symmetry.space_group_name_H-M   'P 1'
#
loop_
_entity.id
_entity.type
_entity.pdbx_description
1 polymer ?
#
loop_
_entity_poly.entity_id
_entity_poly.type
_entity_poly.pdbx_seq_one_letter_code
_entity_poly.pdbx_strand_id
1 'polypeptide(L)'
;RGLGDVYKRQLHVRPGDEVVKKMGGLHKFMVWDKPILTDSGGFQVFSLAGLRKIKEEGVYFHSHVDGRKIFMGPEQSMQIQSNLASTIAMAFDECPSSVADKKYMANSVARTTRWLKRCKDEMARLNSLPDTINPHQMLFGINQGGIYEDIRIAHAQQIAELNLDGYAVGGLAVGESHEEMYRILDAVVPHLPENKPTYLMGVGTPANILEAVDLSLI
;
A
#
# COMPACT_ATOMS: atom_id res chain seq x y z
N ARG A 1 -5.47 11.93 17.48
CA ARG A 1 -4.52 11.25 16.55
C ARG A 1 -5.19 9.95 16.15
N GLY A 2 -5.88 9.97 15.02
CA GLY A 2 -6.45 8.78 14.39
C GLY A 2 -5.34 7.90 13.83
N LEU A 3 -5.68 6.70 13.42
CA LEU A 3 -4.92 5.69 12.71
C LEU A 3 -3.43 5.97 12.62
N GLY A 4 -2.62 5.31 13.44
CA GLY A 4 -1.17 5.38 13.31
C GLY A 4 -0.75 4.67 12.05
N ASP A 5 -0.34 5.42 11.04
CA ASP A 5 0.34 4.87 9.88
C ASP A 5 1.69 4.31 10.35
N VAL A 6 1.79 2.99 10.40
CA VAL A 6 2.97 2.32 10.93
C VAL A 6 3.84 1.87 9.77
N TYR A 7 4.98 2.49 9.63
CA TYR A 7 5.95 2.19 8.59
C TYR A 7 6.60 0.82 8.79
N LYS A 8 6.03 -0.22 8.17
CA LYS A 8 6.52 -1.58 8.33
C LYS A 8 7.99 -1.78 7.98
N ARG A 9 8.54 -1.00 7.03
CA ARG A 9 9.95 -1.10 6.66
C ARG A 9 10.88 -0.77 7.83
N GLN A 10 10.57 0.26 8.59
CA GLN A 10 11.33 0.62 9.78
C GLN A 10 11.24 -0.49 10.83
N LEU A 11 10.05 -1.02 11.08
CA LEU A 11 9.86 -2.11 12.02
C LEU A 11 10.54 -3.41 11.57
N HIS A 12 10.54 -3.73 10.27
CA HIS A 12 11.26 -4.89 9.74
C HIS A 12 12.78 -4.76 9.90
N VAL A 13 13.33 -3.55 9.69
CA VAL A 13 14.76 -3.29 9.88
C VAL A 13 15.12 -3.26 11.37
N ARG A 14 14.29 -2.64 12.20
CA ARG A 14 14.52 -2.50 13.66
C ARG A 14 13.21 -2.20 14.39
N PRO A 15 12.80 -2.99 15.41
CA PRO A 15 13.52 -4.12 16.05
C PRO A 15 13.49 -5.43 15.27
N GLY A 16 12.74 -5.53 14.19
CA GLY A 16 12.41 -6.71 13.41
C GLY A 16 10.97 -7.16 13.65
N ASP A 17 10.27 -7.52 12.57
CA ASP A 17 8.88 -7.98 12.62
C ASP A 17 8.72 -9.27 13.45
N GLU A 18 9.73 -10.13 13.47
CA GLU A 18 9.76 -11.33 14.33
C GLU A 18 9.72 -11.00 15.83
N VAL A 19 10.34 -9.89 16.24
CA VAL A 19 10.25 -9.42 17.64
C VAL A 19 8.84 -8.98 17.95
N VAL A 20 8.21 -8.23 17.05
CA VAL A 20 6.82 -7.78 17.21
C VAL A 20 5.86 -8.99 17.24
N LYS A 21 6.09 -10.01 16.37
CA LYS A 21 5.35 -11.28 16.39
C LYS A 21 5.42 -11.94 17.76
N LYS A 22 6.63 -12.11 18.33
CA LYS A 22 6.83 -12.71 19.66
C LYS A 22 6.12 -11.94 20.77
N MET A 23 5.94 -10.63 20.60
CA MET A 23 5.19 -9.77 21.54
C MET A 23 3.66 -9.83 21.32
N GLY A 24 3.17 -10.62 20.36
CA GLY A 24 1.76 -10.81 20.06
C GLY A 24 1.16 -9.77 19.10
N GLY A 25 1.99 -9.21 18.22
CA GLY A 25 1.62 -8.25 17.19
C GLY A 25 1.59 -6.80 17.69
N LEU A 26 1.34 -5.86 16.74
CA LEU A 26 1.41 -4.42 16.99
C LEU A 26 0.43 -3.95 18.08
N HIS A 27 -0.78 -4.49 18.12
CA HIS A 27 -1.78 -4.09 19.11
C HIS A 27 -1.26 -4.27 20.53
N LYS A 28 -0.66 -5.43 20.83
CA LYS A 28 -0.04 -5.69 22.14
C LYS A 28 1.25 -4.91 22.33
N PHE A 29 2.11 -4.87 21.31
CA PHE A 29 3.39 -4.18 21.36
C PHE A 29 3.25 -2.68 21.63
N MET A 30 2.23 -2.02 21.06
CA MET A 30 1.94 -0.60 21.20
C MET A 30 0.94 -0.29 22.33
N VAL A 31 0.34 -1.30 22.95
CA VAL A 31 -0.80 -1.14 23.91
C VAL A 31 -1.91 -0.31 23.27
N TRP A 32 -2.31 -0.70 22.05
CA TRP A 32 -3.30 0.02 21.24
C TRP A 32 -4.43 -0.92 20.84
N ASP A 33 -5.68 -0.58 21.22
CA ASP A 33 -6.88 -1.40 21.03
C ASP A 33 -7.75 -1.01 19.81
N LYS A 34 -7.35 0.03 19.08
CA LYS A 34 -8.06 0.49 17.89
C LYS A 34 -7.44 -0.07 16.60
N PRO A 35 -8.14 0.01 15.46
CA PRO A 35 -7.60 -0.43 14.20
C PRO A 35 -6.23 0.17 13.88
N ILE A 36 -5.35 -0.66 13.32
CA ILE A 36 -4.01 -0.29 12.84
C ILE A 36 -3.95 -0.62 11.36
N LEU A 37 -3.52 0.34 10.55
CA LEU A 37 -3.16 0.13 9.17
C LEU A 37 -1.63 0.09 9.04
N THR A 38 -1.09 -0.91 8.34
CA THR A 38 0.32 -0.96 7.96
C THR A 38 0.47 -0.68 6.48
N ASP A 39 1.34 0.29 6.16
CA ASP A 39 1.68 0.64 4.79
C ASP A 39 2.50 -0.46 4.11
N SER A 40 2.39 -0.57 2.78
CA SER A 40 3.13 -1.54 1.96
C SER A 40 4.66 -1.38 2.04
N GLY A 41 5.15 -0.20 2.39
CA GLY A 41 6.56 0.19 2.29
C GLY A 41 7.01 0.49 0.87
N GLY A 42 6.13 0.41 -0.12
CA GLY A 42 6.40 0.69 -1.53
C GLY A 42 6.97 2.10 -1.71
N PHE A 43 6.23 3.12 -1.36
CA PHE A 43 6.67 4.53 -1.50
C PHE A 43 8.04 4.79 -0.86
N GLN A 44 8.30 4.27 0.33
CA GLN A 44 9.57 4.48 1.05
C GLN A 44 10.76 3.78 0.38
N VAL A 45 10.54 2.62 -0.25
CA VAL A 45 11.54 1.95 -1.08
C VAL A 45 11.75 2.74 -2.37
N PHE A 46 10.68 3.29 -2.93
CA PHE A 46 10.73 4.04 -4.19
C PHE A 46 11.27 5.46 -4.03
N SER A 47 11.14 6.10 -2.88
CA SER A 47 11.73 7.42 -2.59
C SER A 47 13.28 7.39 -2.45
N LEU A 48 13.88 6.22 -2.25
CA LEU A 48 15.34 6.03 -2.21
C LEU A 48 15.94 5.93 -3.62
N ALA A 49 15.70 6.93 -4.46
CA ALA A 49 16.22 6.98 -5.83
C ALA A 49 17.76 6.78 -5.87
N GLY A 50 18.22 5.84 -6.69
CA GLY A 50 19.65 5.56 -6.92
C GLY A 50 20.20 4.31 -6.22
N LEU A 51 19.55 3.76 -5.20
CA LEU A 51 20.02 2.60 -4.44
C LEU A 51 19.13 1.36 -4.61
N ARG A 52 18.21 1.37 -5.58
CA ARG A 52 17.22 0.31 -5.78
C ARG A 52 17.31 -0.33 -7.16
N LYS A 53 16.99 -1.61 -7.24
CA LYS A 53 16.78 -2.34 -8.49
C LYS A 53 15.42 -3.00 -8.46
N ILE A 54 14.51 -2.53 -9.32
CA ILE A 54 13.17 -3.08 -9.48
C ILE A 54 13.22 -4.20 -10.49
N LYS A 55 12.60 -5.33 -10.14
CA LYS A 55 12.43 -6.49 -11.00
C LYS A 55 11.01 -7.03 -10.87
N GLU A 56 10.65 -8.01 -11.67
CA GLU A 56 9.33 -8.63 -11.59
C GLU A 56 9.11 -9.37 -10.26
N GLU A 57 10.14 -9.98 -9.70
CA GLU A 57 10.07 -10.67 -8.41
C GLU A 57 9.91 -9.72 -7.22
N GLY A 58 10.37 -8.47 -7.31
CA GLY A 58 10.35 -7.49 -6.23
C GLY A 58 11.45 -6.45 -6.37
N VAL A 59 11.83 -5.83 -5.26
CA VAL A 59 12.78 -4.72 -5.20
C VAL A 59 13.98 -5.07 -4.31
N TYR A 60 15.18 -4.82 -4.80
CA TYR A 60 16.40 -4.85 -4.02
C TYR A 60 16.81 -3.44 -3.62
N PHE A 61 17.10 -3.23 -2.37
CA PHE A 61 17.58 -1.94 -1.84
C PHE A 61 18.56 -2.14 -0.68
N HIS A 62 19.22 -1.08 -0.25
CA HIS A 62 20.14 -1.14 0.89
C HIS A 62 19.51 -0.51 2.13
N SER A 63 19.69 -1.17 3.27
CA SER A 63 19.27 -0.64 4.57
C SER A 63 20.05 0.64 4.88
N HIS A 64 19.32 1.68 5.28
CA HIS A 64 19.93 2.94 5.72
C HIS A 64 20.58 2.87 7.12
N VAL A 65 20.33 1.77 7.83
CA VAL A 65 20.85 1.57 9.21
C VAL A 65 22.22 0.90 9.18
N ASP A 66 22.39 -0.15 8.37
CA ASP A 66 23.57 -1.00 8.36
C ASP A 66 24.12 -1.29 6.94
N GLY A 67 23.53 -0.69 5.91
CA GLY A 67 23.97 -0.85 4.53
C GLY A 67 23.70 -2.23 3.90
N ARG A 68 23.15 -3.19 4.65
CA ARG A 68 22.89 -4.53 4.12
C ARG A 68 21.88 -4.49 2.96
N LYS A 69 22.08 -5.37 1.99
CA LYS A 69 21.14 -5.56 0.88
C LYS A 69 19.90 -6.28 1.36
N ILE A 70 18.73 -5.70 1.09
CA ILE A 70 17.41 -6.23 1.44
C ILE A 70 16.65 -6.51 0.16
N PHE A 71 15.95 -7.64 0.11
CA PHE A 71 14.94 -7.94 -0.89
C PHE A 71 13.54 -7.76 -0.28
N MET A 72 12.65 -7.12 -1.02
CA MET A 72 11.24 -6.97 -0.67
C MET A 72 10.40 -7.25 -1.91
N GLY A 73 9.58 -8.26 -1.82
CA GLY A 73 8.57 -8.59 -2.83
C GLY A 73 7.18 -8.70 -2.20
N PRO A 74 6.16 -9.02 -2.99
CA PRO A 74 4.79 -9.19 -2.50
C PRO A 74 4.69 -10.15 -1.31
N GLU A 75 5.26 -11.33 -1.41
CA GLU A 75 5.19 -12.36 -0.37
C GLU A 75 5.91 -11.92 0.90
N GLN A 76 7.12 -11.33 0.79
CA GLN A 76 7.86 -10.81 1.95
C GLN A 76 7.09 -9.68 2.63
N SER A 77 6.46 -8.81 1.83
CA SER A 77 5.62 -7.74 2.34
C SER A 77 4.45 -8.28 3.15
N MET A 78 3.74 -9.29 2.64
CA MET A 78 2.63 -9.90 3.35
C MET A 78 3.10 -10.66 4.59
N GLN A 79 4.20 -11.40 4.52
CA GLN A 79 4.78 -12.09 5.67
C GLN A 79 5.11 -11.13 6.82
N ILE A 80 5.75 -10.00 6.51
CA ILE A 80 6.07 -8.98 7.51
C ILE A 80 4.79 -8.42 8.13
N GLN A 81 3.78 -8.09 7.32
CA GLN A 81 2.52 -7.54 7.82
C GLN A 81 1.71 -8.56 8.63
N SER A 82 1.76 -9.83 8.28
CA SER A 82 1.19 -10.92 9.07
C SER A 82 1.87 -11.04 10.45
N ASN A 83 3.21 -10.94 10.52
CA ASN A 83 3.94 -10.92 11.78
C ASN A 83 3.60 -9.68 12.63
N LEU A 84 3.39 -8.52 11.99
CA LEU A 84 2.94 -7.30 12.65
C LEU A 84 1.49 -7.38 13.13
N ALA A 85 0.67 -8.20 12.49
CA ALA A 85 -0.73 -8.47 12.82
C ALA A 85 -1.60 -7.20 12.90
N SER A 86 -1.40 -6.26 11.97
CA SER A 86 -2.25 -5.08 11.83
C SER A 86 -3.68 -5.47 11.46
N THR A 87 -4.64 -4.55 11.65
CA THR A 87 -6.02 -4.75 11.21
C THR A 87 -6.11 -4.73 9.69
N ILE A 88 -5.41 -3.79 9.06
CA ILE A 88 -5.39 -3.58 7.62
C ILE A 88 -3.94 -3.62 7.13
N ALA A 89 -3.68 -4.42 6.12
CA ALA A 89 -2.42 -4.50 5.40
C ALA A 89 -2.58 -3.91 4.00
N MET A 90 -1.68 -2.98 3.61
CA MET A 90 -1.63 -2.46 2.26
C MET A 90 -0.84 -3.41 1.36
N ALA A 91 -1.35 -3.68 0.16
CA ALA A 91 -0.65 -4.50 -0.82
C ALA A 91 0.69 -3.85 -1.24
N PHE A 92 1.67 -4.69 -1.56
CA PHE A 92 2.96 -4.20 -2.08
C PHE A 92 2.79 -3.69 -3.51
N ASP A 93 3.17 -2.44 -3.74
CA ASP A 93 2.96 -1.72 -4.98
C ASP A 93 4.24 -1.01 -5.46
N GLU A 94 4.25 -0.60 -6.69
CA GLU A 94 5.22 0.34 -7.23
C GLU A 94 4.57 1.73 -7.33
N CYS A 95 5.16 2.73 -6.65
CA CYS A 95 4.73 4.12 -6.69
C CYS A 95 5.74 4.94 -7.51
N PRO A 96 5.57 5.09 -8.83
CA PRO A 96 6.40 5.97 -9.66
C PRO A 96 6.19 7.45 -9.32
N SER A 97 7.16 8.28 -9.71
CA SER A 97 6.98 9.73 -9.68
C SER A 97 5.80 10.14 -10.57
N SER A 98 5.02 11.14 -10.15
CA SER A 98 3.91 11.71 -10.94
C SER A 98 4.35 12.22 -12.32
N VAL A 99 5.62 12.60 -12.47
CA VAL A 99 6.23 13.06 -13.72
C VAL A 99 6.87 11.95 -14.56
N ALA A 100 6.70 10.68 -14.17
CA ALA A 100 7.17 9.56 -14.99
C ALA A 100 6.45 9.53 -16.33
N ASP A 101 7.17 9.13 -17.40
CA ASP A 101 6.54 9.03 -18.73
C ASP A 101 5.42 7.96 -18.75
N LYS A 102 4.46 8.16 -19.65
CA LYS A 102 3.25 7.32 -19.73
C LYS A 102 3.56 5.84 -19.97
N LYS A 103 4.58 5.53 -20.75
CA LYS A 103 4.96 4.13 -21.04
C LYS A 103 5.53 3.45 -19.80
N TYR A 104 6.40 4.14 -19.05
CA TYR A 104 6.90 3.63 -17.78
C TYR A 104 5.76 3.45 -16.78
N MET A 105 4.86 4.45 -16.67
CA MET A 105 3.70 4.39 -15.80
C MET A 105 2.83 3.17 -16.09
N ALA A 106 2.49 2.92 -17.35
CA ALA A 106 1.70 1.76 -17.75
C ALA A 106 2.38 0.42 -17.36
N ASN A 107 3.69 0.31 -17.57
CA ASN A 107 4.46 -0.88 -17.19
C ASN A 107 4.50 -1.09 -15.66
N SER A 108 4.65 -0.02 -14.91
CA SER A 108 4.65 -0.02 -13.44
C SER A 108 3.30 -0.46 -12.88
N VAL A 109 2.22 0.09 -13.41
CA VAL A 109 0.84 -0.27 -13.03
C VAL A 109 0.55 -1.74 -13.33
N ALA A 110 0.93 -2.22 -14.51
CA ALA A 110 0.77 -3.64 -14.86
C ALA A 110 1.56 -4.57 -13.91
N ARG A 111 2.75 -4.16 -13.46
CA ARG A 111 3.54 -4.88 -12.44
C ARG A 111 2.82 -4.84 -11.10
N THR A 112 2.33 -3.69 -10.67
CA THR A 112 1.56 -3.53 -9.43
C THR A 112 0.33 -4.44 -9.40
N THR A 113 -0.40 -4.58 -10.52
CA THR A 113 -1.52 -5.53 -10.62
C THR A 113 -1.07 -6.98 -10.41
N ARG A 114 0.04 -7.39 -11.01
CA ARG A 114 0.58 -8.75 -10.81
C ARG A 114 1.05 -8.98 -9.36
N TRP A 115 1.70 -7.98 -8.78
CA TRP A 115 2.12 -8.02 -7.38
C TRP A 115 0.93 -8.08 -6.42
N LEU A 116 -0.15 -7.36 -6.73
CA LEU A 116 -1.38 -7.40 -5.92
C LEU A 116 -2.00 -8.81 -5.89
N LYS A 117 -2.03 -9.51 -7.04
CA LYS A 117 -2.49 -10.91 -7.09
C LYS A 117 -1.65 -11.81 -6.17
N ARG A 118 -0.33 -11.68 -6.23
CA ARG A 118 0.59 -12.41 -5.35
C ARG A 118 0.39 -12.04 -3.87
N CYS A 119 0.16 -10.76 -3.56
CA CYS A 119 -0.18 -10.33 -2.19
C CYS A 119 -1.48 -11.00 -1.70
N LYS A 120 -2.50 -11.05 -2.54
CA LYS A 120 -3.79 -11.68 -2.20
C LYS A 120 -3.63 -13.16 -1.91
N ASP A 121 -2.93 -13.89 -2.78
CA ASP A 121 -2.69 -15.32 -2.61
C ASP A 121 -1.89 -15.62 -1.33
N GLU A 122 -0.82 -14.84 -1.09
CA GLU A 122 0.01 -15.01 0.11
C GLU A 122 -0.74 -14.61 1.39
N MET A 123 -1.54 -13.55 1.37
CA MET A 123 -2.37 -13.16 2.53
C MET A 123 -3.38 -14.26 2.88
N ALA A 124 -4.06 -14.83 1.87
CA ALA A 124 -4.99 -15.94 2.10
C ALA A 124 -4.28 -17.15 2.71
N ARG A 125 -3.08 -17.50 2.22
CA ARG A 125 -2.25 -18.56 2.77
C ARG A 125 -1.86 -18.28 4.22
N LEU A 126 -1.37 -17.08 4.52
CA LEU A 126 -0.94 -16.69 5.86
C LEU A 126 -2.10 -16.68 6.85
N ASN A 127 -3.26 -16.14 6.46
CA ASN A 127 -4.46 -16.12 7.30
C ASN A 127 -5.00 -17.52 7.62
N SER A 128 -4.64 -18.54 6.83
CA SER A 128 -5.04 -19.94 7.09
C SER A 128 -4.10 -20.69 8.02
N LEU A 129 -2.95 -20.12 8.38
CA LEU A 129 -1.97 -20.80 9.26
C LEU A 129 -2.42 -20.79 10.73
N PRO A 130 -2.22 -21.89 11.48
CA PRO A 130 -2.70 -22.00 12.85
C PRO A 130 -1.97 -21.09 13.85
N ASP A 131 -0.77 -20.59 13.51
CA ASP A 131 0.06 -19.72 14.34
C ASP A 131 -0.07 -18.22 13.96
N THR A 132 -0.98 -17.89 13.06
CA THR A 132 -1.24 -16.51 12.66
C THR A 132 -1.91 -15.74 13.79
N ILE A 133 -1.32 -14.60 14.17
CA ILE A 133 -1.82 -13.76 15.26
C ILE A 133 -3.18 -13.14 14.91
N ASN A 134 -3.32 -12.62 13.67
CA ASN A 134 -4.56 -12.04 13.17
C ASN A 134 -5.01 -12.77 11.88
N PRO A 135 -5.80 -13.85 11.98
CA PRO A 135 -6.27 -14.60 10.81
C PRO A 135 -7.35 -13.86 10.00
N HIS A 136 -7.79 -12.70 10.47
CA HIS A 136 -8.78 -11.82 9.81
C HIS A 136 -8.14 -10.52 9.32
N GLN A 137 -6.81 -10.50 9.11
CA GLN A 137 -6.13 -9.34 8.58
C GLN A 137 -6.65 -9.00 7.18
N MET A 138 -7.14 -7.78 7.01
CA MET A 138 -7.70 -7.28 5.75
C MET A 138 -6.60 -6.84 4.79
N LEU A 139 -6.81 -7.08 3.49
CA LEU A 139 -5.92 -6.63 2.41
C LEU A 139 -6.56 -5.51 1.60
N PHE A 140 -5.89 -4.37 1.52
CA PHE A 140 -6.27 -3.25 0.67
C PHE A 140 -5.37 -3.19 -0.57
N GLY A 141 -6.00 -3.12 -1.76
CA GLY A 141 -5.30 -2.90 -3.03
C GLY A 141 -5.11 -1.41 -3.30
N ILE A 142 -4.00 -1.05 -3.95
CA ILE A 142 -3.65 0.35 -4.22
C ILE A 142 -3.80 0.64 -5.70
N ASN A 143 -4.67 1.60 -6.06
CA ASN A 143 -4.75 2.17 -7.39
C ASN A 143 -3.55 3.10 -7.63
N GLN A 144 -2.83 2.87 -8.72
CA GLN A 144 -1.71 3.67 -9.19
C GLN A 144 -1.96 4.12 -10.63
N GLY A 145 -1.17 5.08 -11.14
CA GLY A 145 -1.29 5.59 -12.52
C GLY A 145 -0.86 7.04 -12.71
N GLY A 146 -0.28 7.68 -11.68
CA GLY A 146 0.13 9.08 -11.72
C GLY A 146 -1.05 10.00 -12.06
N ILE A 147 -0.83 10.92 -12.98
CA ILE A 147 -1.86 11.86 -13.48
C ILE A 147 -2.53 11.38 -14.78
N TYR A 148 -2.30 10.13 -15.19
CA TYR A 148 -2.86 9.54 -16.43
C TYR A 148 -4.20 8.87 -16.14
N GLU A 149 -5.28 9.56 -16.44
CA GLU A 149 -6.66 9.17 -16.15
C GLU A 149 -7.03 7.81 -16.74
N ASP A 150 -6.70 7.57 -18.02
CA ASP A 150 -6.95 6.31 -18.71
C ASP A 150 -6.26 5.11 -18.04
N ILE A 151 -5.03 5.29 -17.56
CA ILE A 151 -4.29 4.26 -16.82
C ILE A 151 -4.93 4.02 -15.46
N ARG A 152 -5.32 5.09 -14.76
CA ARG A 152 -5.96 5.04 -13.45
C ARG A 152 -7.28 4.29 -13.50
N ILE A 153 -8.16 4.64 -14.45
CA ILE A 153 -9.47 4.00 -14.64
C ILE A 153 -9.29 2.52 -14.94
N ALA A 154 -8.46 2.17 -15.92
CA ALA A 154 -8.18 0.79 -16.26
C ALA A 154 -7.65 -0.02 -15.06
N HIS A 155 -6.76 0.57 -14.27
CA HIS A 155 -6.23 -0.07 -13.07
C HIS A 155 -7.27 -0.21 -11.97
N ALA A 156 -8.15 0.79 -11.75
CA ALA A 156 -9.23 0.70 -10.77
C ALA A 156 -10.16 -0.49 -11.09
N GLN A 157 -10.55 -0.64 -12.34
CA GLN A 157 -11.35 -1.77 -12.81
C GLN A 157 -10.65 -3.12 -12.57
N GLN A 158 -9.35 -3.22 -12.91
CA GLN A 158 -8.57 -4.44 -12.71
C GLN A 158 -8.45 -4.85 -11.24
N ILE A 159 -8.23 -3.89 -10.34
CA ILE A 159 -8.12 -4.22 -8.91
C ILE A 159 -9.49 -4.50 -8.29
N ALA A 160 -10.56 -3.87 -8.77
CA ALA A 160 -11.93 -4.13 -8.33
C ALA A 160 -12.35 -5.59 -8.59
N GLU A 161 -11.96 -6.17 -9.75
CA GLU A 161 -12.21 -7.58 -10.10
C GLU A 161 -11.60 -8.58 -9.09
N LEU A 162 -10.60 -8.16 -8.34
CA LEU A 162 -9.95 -9.02 -7.33
C LEU A 162 -10.78 -9.19 -6.06
N ASN A 163 -11.86 -8.42 -5.87
CA ASN A 163 -12.75 -8.47 -4.71
C ASN A 163 -11.96 -8.50 -3.36
N LEU A 164 -11.27 -7.41 -3.09
CA LEU A 164 -10.48 -7.23 -1.87
C LEU A 164 -11.35 -6.71 -0.71
N ASP A 165 -10.77 -6.63 0.49
CA ASP A 165 -11.44 -6.09 1.68
C ASP A 165 -11.64 -4.57 1.59
N GLY A 166 -10.76 -3.88 0.88
CA GLY A 166 -10.83 -2.45 0.61
C GLY A 166 -9.85 -2.03 -0.46
N TYR A 167 -9.89 -0.75 -0.80
CA TYR A 167 -9.09 -0.16 -1.87
C TYR A 167 -8.43 1.12 -1.38
N ALA A 168 -7.38 1.53 -2.07
CA ALA A 168 -6.74 2.80 -1.82
C ALA A 168 -6.38 3.50 -3.14
N VAL A 169 -6.36 4.83 -3.11
CA VAL A 169 -5.81 5.65 -4.18
C VAL A 169 -4.46 6.18 -3.71
N GLY A 170 -3.39 5.67 -4.31
CA GLY A 170 -2.01 6.05 -4.01
C GLY A 170 -1.35 6.85 -5.12
N GLY A 171 -0.13 7.33 -4.88
CA GLY A 171 0.66 8.08 -5.85
C GLY A 171 0.07 9.42 -6.24
N LEU A 172 -0.70 10.04 -5.34
CA LEU A 172 -1.16 11.42 -5.38
C LEU A 172 -0.53 12.20 -4.21
N ALA A 173 -0.62 13.53 -4.24
CA ALA A 173 0.07 14.45 -3.31
C ALA A 173 1.60 14.26 -3.31
N VAL A 174 2.18 13.96 -4.49
CA VAL A 174 3.62 13.71 -4.70
C VAL A 174 4.24 14.69 -5.73
N GLY A 175 3.60 15.85 -5.92
CA GLY A 175 4.11 16.93 -6.79
C GLY A 175 3.14 17.47 -7.83
N GLU A 176 1.97 16.87 -8.01
CA GLU A 176 0.89 17.42 -8.81
C GLU A 176 0.14 18.54 -8.08
N SER A 177 -0.63 19.35 -8.82
CA SER A 177 -1.52 20.35 -8.25
C SER A 177 -2.73 19.70 -7.56
N HIS A 178 -3.37 20.42 -6.62
CA HIS A 178 -4.63 19.96 -6.01
C HIS A 178 -5.72 19.74 -7.05
N GLU A 179 -5.79 20.61 -8.07
CA GLU A 179 -6.75 20.50 -9.16
C GLU A 179 -6.56 19.19 -9.95
N GLU A 180 -5.32 18.84 -10.28
CA GLU A 180 -5.01 17.55 -10.92
C GLU A 180 -5.35 16.36 -10.03
N MET A 181 -5.04 16.45 -8.73
CA MET A 181 -5.40 15.42 -7.75
C MET A 181 -6.92 15.20 -7.74
N TYR A 182 -7.73 16.24 -7.62
CA TYR A 182 -9.19 16.12 -7.58
C TYR A 182 -9.76 15.59 -8.90
N ARG A 183 -9.24 16.05 -10.03
CA ARG A 183 -9.62 15.51 -11.35
C ARG A 183 -9.39 13.99 -11.45
N ILE A 184 -8.27 13.51 -10.92
CA ILE A 184 -7.96 12.07 -10.89
C ILE A 184 -8.89 11.32 -9.94
N LEU A 185 -9.20 11.89 -8.77
CA LEU A 185 -10.13 11.26 -7.82
C LEU A 185 -11.53 11.12 -8.42
N ASP A 186 -12.05 12.19 -9.04
CA ASP A 186 -13.35 12.19 -9.73
C ASP A 186 -13.42 11.12 -10.84
N ALA A 187 -12.34 10.94 -11.57
CA ALA A 187 -12.25 9.93 -12.62
C ALA A 187 -12.14 8.48 -12.09
N VAL A 188 -11.52 8.28 -10.94
CA VAL A 188 -11.16 6.92 -10.42
C VAL A 188 -12.23 6.34 -9.52
N VAL A 189 -12.78 7.15 -8.61
CA VAL A 189 -13.68 6.69 -7.55
C VAL A 189 -14.90 5.93 -8.08
N PRO A 190 -15.57 6.36 -9.16
CA PRO A 190 -16.71 5.63 -9.73
C PRO A 190 -16.39 4.22 -10.23
N HIS A 191 -15.10 3.87 -10.37
CA HIS A 191 -14.65 2.55 -10.82
C HIS A 191 -14.19 1.64 -9.68
N LEU A 192 -14.24 2.12 -8.44
CA LEU A 192 -13.99 1.32 -7.24
C LEU A 192 -15.32 0.84 -6.63
N PRO A 193 -15.36 -0.33 -5.96
CA PRO A 193 -16.59 -0.84 -5.37
C PRO A 193 -17.14 0.06 -4.25
N GLU A 194 -18.37 0.57 -4.42
CA GLU A 194 -19.05 1.45 -3.45
C GLU A 194 -19.27 0.81 -2.06
N ASN A 195 -19.40 -0.51 -2.01
CA ASN A 195 -19.62 -1.25 -0.78
C ASN A 195 -18.33 -1.64 -0.03
N LYS A 196 -17.20 -1.08 -0.42
CA LYS A 196 -15.90 -1.32 0.18
C LYS A 196 -15.25 -0.02 0.61
N PRO A 197 -14.53 0.01 1.74
CA PRO A 197 -13.84 1.22 2.17
C PRO A 197 -12.75 1.61 1.17
N THR A 198 -12.64 2.91 0.91
CA THR A 198 -11.59 3.49 0.08
C THR A 198 -10.73 4.45 0.89
N TYR A 199 -9.41 4.25 0.86
CA TYR A 199 -8.42 5.05 1.56
C TYR A 199 -7.64 5.95 0.59
N LEU A 200 -7.71 7.26 0.80
CA LEU A 200 -6.87 8.22 0.06
C LEU A 200 -5.53 8.38 0.76
N MET A 201 -4.46 7.87 0.13
CA MET A 201 -3.14 7.78 0.75
C MET A 201 -2.38 9.11 0.70
N GLY A 202 -1.79 9.49 1.85
CA GLY A 202 -0.91 10.66 1.93
C GLY A 202 -1.62 12.02 1.90
N VAL A 203 -2.94 12.08 1.86
CA VAL A 203 -3.75 13.30 1.84
C VAL A 203 -4.46 13.46 3.18
N GLY A 204 -4.52 14.60 3.82
CA GLY A 204 -4.03 15.90 3.47
C GLY A 204 -4.48 16.93 4.48
N THR A 205 -4.66 18.15 4.01
CA THR A 205 -5.21 19.24 4.82
C THR A 205 -6.72 19.04 5.07
N PRO A 206 -7.31 19.72 6.07
CA PRO A 206 -8.78 19.65 6.26
C PRO A 206 -9.59 19.97 5.00
N ALA A 207 -9.14 20.92 4.19
CA ALA A 207 -9.79 21.25 2.93
C ALA A 207 -9.73 20.09 1.93
N ASN A 208 -8.55 19.44 1.80
CA ASN A 208 -8.43 18.28 0.91
C ASN A 208 -9.33 17.10 1.35
N ILE A 209 -9.51 16.91 2.66
CA ILE A 209 -10.38 15.85 3.18
C ILE A 209 -11.85 16.15 2.84
N LEU A 210 -12.30 17.39 3.02
CA LEU A 210 -13.67 17.78 2.71
C LEU A 210 -13.97 17.61 1.22
N GLU A 211 -13.07 18.06 0.35
CA GLU A 211 -13.20 17.93 -1.10
C GLU A 211 -13.21 16.46 -1.53
N ALA A 212 -12.32 15.65 -0.95
CA ALA A 212 -12.27 14.22 -1.24
C ALA A 212 -13.55 13.47 -0.80
N VAL A 213 -14.17 13.87 0.31
CA VAL A 213 -15.45 13.31 0.78
C VAL A 213 -16.59 13.71 -0.17
N ASP A 214 -16.62 14.94 -0.66
CA ASP A 214 -17.61 15.41 -1.64
C ASP A 214 -17.52 14.62 -2.95
N LEU A 215 -16.32 14.16 -3.33
CA LEU A 215 -16.08 13.24 -4.44
C LEU A 215 -16.39 11.77 -4.13
N SER A 216 -17.14 11.48 -3.06
CA SER A 216 -17.54 10.13 -2.62
C SER A 216 -16.40 9.21 -2.14
N LEU A 217 -15.28 9.77 -1.69
CA LEU A 217 -14.29 9.06 -0.88
C LEU A 217 -14.71 9.11 0.59
N ILE A 218 -15.14 7.99 1.12
CA ILE A 218 -15.49 7.84 2.54
C ILE A 218 -14.39 7.07 3.24
#